data_add0736378b445333c917a4e5288f8be
#
_entry.id   add0736378b445333c917a4e5288f8be
#
_cell.length_a   1.000
_cell.length_b   1.000
_cell.length_c   1.000
_cell.angle_alpha   90.00
_cell.angle_beta   90.00
_cell.angle_gamma   90.00
#
_symmetry.space_group_name_H-M   'P 1'
#
loop_
_entity.id
_entity.type
_entity.pdbx_description
1 polymer ?
#
loop_
_entity_poly.entity_id
_entity_poly.type
_entity_poly.pdbx_seq_one_letter_code
_entity_poly.pdbx_strand_id
1 'polypeptide(L)'
;LVIGAGPSASSHRQALEDYINNSRPIVIALNTQVTIREDLIDIRAASHPVRLLADCPIHLTLPQPLATPASMLPESLRASLKGKKLLDFGISIESDTFSFNDTHCILPSSLVIAYALAIAASGKASRILLAGFDGYSADDPRTSEMDKLFRGYQQSQGVPSLLAITHTRYKLQSTSVYSVL
;
A
#
# COMPACT_ATOMS: atom_id res chain seq x y z
N LEU A 1 7.55 -4.53 2.67
CA LEU A 1 7.77 -3.11 2.40
C LEU A 1 6.62 -2.57 1.57
N VAL A 2 6.01 -1.46 1.99
CA VAL A 2 4.97 -0.75 1.22
C VAL A 2 5.56 0.58 0.74
N ILE A 3 5.40 0.84 -0.57
CA ILE A 3 5.96 2.03 -1.23
C ILE A 3 4.83 2.94 -1.69
N GLY A 4 4.83 4.16 -1.17
CA GLY A 4 3.96 5.27 -1.57
C GLY A 4 4.62 6.20 -2.58
N ALA A 5 3.91 7.30 -2.91
CA ALA A 5 4.30 8.26 -3.93
C ALA A 5 5.04 9.50 -3.37
N GLY A 6 5.34 9.53 -2.08
CA GLY A 6 5.99 10.68 -1.45
C GLY A 6 7.43 10.88 -1.95
N PRO A 7 7.90 12.13 -2.04
CA PRO A 7 9.20 12.48 -2.61
C PRO A 7 10.39 11.84 -1.89
N SER A 8 10.26 11.53 -0.59
CA SER A 8 11.36 10.88 0.15
C SER A 8 11.71 9.49 -0.39
N ALA A 9 10.75 8.75 -0.93
CA ALA A 9 11.06 7.47 -1.57
C ALA A 9 11.92 7.65 -2.83
N SER A 10 11.63 8.66 -3.65
CA SER A 10 12.45 8.99 -4.82
C SER A 10 13.84 9.48 -4.42
N SER A 11 13.94 10.34 -3.38
CA SER A 11 15.21 10.86 -2.89
C SER A 11 16.14 9.79 -2.33
N HIS A 12 15.58 8.70 -1.80
CA HIS A 12 16.33 7.57 -1.23
C HIS A 12 16.22 6.30 -2.06
N ARG A 13 15.92 6.44 -3.37
CA ARG A 13 15.68 5.31 -4.27
C ARG A 13 16.78 4.26 -4.20
N GLN A 14 18.05 4.66 -4.35
CA GLN A 14 19.16 3.71 -4.36
C GLN A 14 19.24 2.90 -3.06
N ALA A 15 19.12 3.57 -1.90
CA ALA A 15 19.15 2.88 -0.60
C ALA A 15 17.96 1.92 -0.42
N LEU A 16 16.77 2.28 -0.93
CA LEU A 16 15.61 1.40 -0.94
C LEU A 16 15.84 0.17 -1.82
N GLU A 17 16.39 0.35 -3.02
CA GLU A 17 16.71 -0.74 -3.94
C GLU A 17 17.81 -1.67 -3.36
N ASP A 18 18.84 -1.11 -2.71
CA ASP A 18 19.88 -1.87 -2.02
C ASP A 18 19.28 -2.67 -0.84
N TYR A 19 18.43 -2.04 -0.03
CA TYR A 19 17.71 -2.74 1.04
C TYR A 19 16.87 -3.92 0.51
N ILE A 20 16.13 -3.70 -0.57
CA ILE A 20 15.29 -4.76 -1.17
C ILE A 20 16.16 -5.92 -1.68
N ASN A 21 17.26 -5.62 -2.35
CA ASN A 21 18.18 -6.65 -2.86
C ASN A 21 18.84 -7.46 -1.74
N ASN A 22 19.21 -6.82 -0.64
CA ASN A 22 19.90 -7.47 0.48
C ASN A 22 18.94 -8.26 1.37
N SER A 23 17.81 -7.64 1.76
CA SER A 23 16.87 -8.19 2.74
C SER A 23 15.71 -8.98 2.13
N ARG A 24 15.47 -8.81 0.83
CA ARG A 24 14.42 -9.47 0.04
C ARG A 24 13.03 -9.47 0.70
N PRO A 25 12.54 -8.32 1.17
CA PRO A 25 11.18 -8.22 1.67
C PRO A 25 10.19 -8.39 0.53
N ILE A 26 8.96 -8.79 0.83
CA ILE A 26 7.86 -8.62 -0.13
C ILE A 26 7.58 -7.14 -0.31
N VAL A 27 7.57 -6.66 -1.54
CA VAL A 27 7.39 -5.25 -1.90
C VAL A 27 6.00 -5.02 -2.50
N ILE A 28 5.21 -4.20 -1.84
CA ILE A 28 3.88 -3.76 -2.32
C ILE A 28 3.99 -2.30 -2.76
N ALA A 29 3.76 -2.03 -4.04
CA ALA A 29 3.64 -0.68 -4.57
C ALA A 29 2.17 -0.25 -4.68
N LEU A 30 1.87 1.00 -4.35
CA LEU A 30 0.51 1.53 -4.39
C LEU A 30 0.16 2.05 -5.80
N ASN A 31 -0.98 1.61 -6.33
CA ASN A 31 -1.46 1.96 -7.65
C ASN A 31 -0.38 1.71 -8.74
N THR A 32 -0.19 2.67 -9.63
CA THR A 32 0.78 2.63 -10.73
C THR A 32 2.14 3.23 -10.39
N GLN A 33 2.45 3.35 -9.09
CA GLN A 33 3.68 3.98 -8.59
C GLN A 33 4.96 3.29 -9.12
N VAL A 34 5.93 4.08 -9.58
CA VAL A 34 7.20 3.64 -10.19
C VAL A 34 8.43 4.30 -9.53
N THR A 35 8.42 4.48 -8.23
CA THR A 35 9.51 5.13 -7.48
C THR A 35 10.80 4.33 -7.52
N ILE A 36 10.71 3.00 -7.54
CA ILE A 36 11.84 2.05 -7.63
C ILE A 36 11.76 1.26 -8.93
N ARG A 37 12.80 0.49 -9.23
CA ARG A 37 12.80 -0.42 -10.39
C ARG A 37 11.62 -1.40 -10.30
N GLU A 38 10.99 -1.63 -11.43
CA GLU A 38 9.79 -2.48 -11.53
C GLU A 38 10.05 -3.94 -11.17
N ASP A 39 11.24 -4.44 -11.48
CA ASP A 39 11.66 -5.82 -11.16
C ASP A 39 11.82 -6.09 -9.66
N LEU A 40 11.83 -5.04 -8.83
CA LEU A 40 11.88 -5.13 -7.37
C LEU A 40 10.49 -5.05 -6.70
N ILE A 41 9.42 -4.95 -7.48
CA ILE A 41 8.05 -4.89 -6.96
C ILE A 41 7.39 -6.25 -7.14
N ASP A 42 6.91 -6.84 -6.06
CA ASP A 42 6.24 -8.15 -6.10
C ASP A 42 4.75 -8.04 -6.40
N ILE A 43 4.08 -7.03 -5.83
CA ILE A 43 2.63 -6.85 -5.89
C ILE A 43 2.29 -5.38 -6.04
N ARG A 44 1.26 -5.07 -6.82
CA ARG A 44 0.62 -3.74 -6.80
C ARG A 44 -0.72 -3.83 -6.09
N ALA A 45 -1.02 -2.84 -5.25
CA ALA A 45 -2.30 -2.74 -4.57
C ALA A 45 -3.08 -1.53 -5.08
N ALA A 46 -4.33 -1.75 -5.48
CA ALA A 46 -5.26 -0.70 -5.87
C ALA A 46 -6.69 -1.13 -5.54
N SER A 47 -7.45 -0.30 -4.84
CA SER A 47 -8.79 -0.67 -4.35
C SER A 47 -9.91 0.24 -4.86
N HIS A 48 -9.60 1.48 -5.27
CA HIS A 48 -10.63 2.44 -5.64
C HIS A 48 -11.09 2.26 -7.10
N PRO A 49 -12.37 1.94 -7.39
CA PRO A 49 -12.83 1.59 -8.74
C PRO A 49 -12.57 2.68 -9.79
N VAL A 50 -12.80 3.95 -9.45
CA VAL A 50 -12.59 5.07 -10.38
C VAL A 50 -11.11 5.22 -10.72
N ARG A 51 -10.22 5.04 -9.74
CA ARG A 51 -8.78 5.10 -9.96
C ARG A 51 -8.31 3.92 -10.79
N LEU A 52 -8.82 2.72 -10.52
CA LEU A 52 -8.55 1.52 -11.31
C LEU A 52 -8.97 1.68 -12.77
N LEU A 53 -10.15 2.29 -13.01
CA LEU A 53 -10.63 2.56 -14.35
C LEU A 53 -9.72 3.54 -15.09
N ALA A 54 -9.33 4.64 -14.43
CA ALA A 54 -8.46 5.67 -15.02
C ALA A 54 -7.05 5.11 -15.35
N ASP A 55 -6.51 4.28 -14.45
CA ASP A 55 -5.15 3.74 -14.56
C ASP A 55 -5.10 2.36 -15.23
N CYS A 56 -6.24 1.83 -15.71
CA CYS A 56 -6.36 0.49 -16.30
C CYS A 56 -5.32 0.22 -17.42
N PRO A 57 -5.11 1.12 -18.41
CA PRO A 57 -4.11 0.89 -19.45
C PRO A 57 -2.70 0.72 -18.87
N ILE A 58 -2.36 1.48 -17.83
CA ILE A 58 -1.05 1.39 -17.18
C ILE A 58 -0.95 0.06 -16.41
N HIS A 59 -1.98 -0.32 -15.64
CA HIS A 59 -1.98 -1.59 -14.94
C HIS A 59 -1.76 -2.79 -15.86
N LEU A 60 -2.26 -2.75 -17.08
CA LEU A 60 -2.08 -3.83 -18.08
C LEU A 60 -0.63 -3.95 -18.57
N THR A 61 0.12 -2.84 -18.64
CA THR A 61 1.53 -2.87 -19.07
C THR A 61 2.48 -3.28 -17.96
N LEU A 62 2.12 -3.08 -16.70
CA LEU A 62 2.95 -3.41 -15.54
C LEU A 62 2.99 -4.93 -15.32
N PRO A 63 4.16 -5.56 -15.10
CA PRO A 63 4.28 -7.02 -15.01
C PRO A 63 3.73 -7.60 -13.71
N GLN A 64 3.71 -6.83 -12.61
CA GLN A 64 3.35 -7.35 -11.30
C GLN A 64 1.86 -7.73 -11.21
N PRO A 65 1.50 -8.75 -10.43
CA PRO A 65 0.11 -9.02 -10.08
C PRO A 65 -0.53 -7.82 -9.37
N LEU A 66 -1.83 -7.63 -9.58
CA LEU A 66 -2.61 -6.54 -9.00
C LEU A 66 -3.53 -7.09 -7.90
N ALA A 67 -3.26 -6.76 -6.65
CA ALA A 67 -4.17 -6.99 -5.53
C ALA A 67 -5.29 -5.93 -5.57
N THR A 68 -6.51 -6.38 -5.72
CA THR A 68 -7.71 -5.53 -5.88
C THR A 68 -8.94 -6.34 -5.45
N PRO A 69 -10.05 -5.71 -5.01
CA PRO A 69 -11.28 -6.44 -4.71
C PRO A 69 -11.99 -6.87 -6.01
N ALA A 70 -11.36 -7.79 -6.76
CA ALA A 70 -11.72 -8.13 -8.12
C ALA A 70 -13.15 -8.65 -8.26
N SER A 71 -13.61 -9.47 -7.31
CA SER A 71 -14.99 -9.99 -7.26
C SER A 71 -16.05 -8.91 -7.05
N MET A 72 -15.65 -7.75 -6.49
CA MET A 72 -16.55 -6.63 -6.18
C MET A 72 -16.53 -5.53 -7.27
N LEU A 73 -15.61 -5.60 -8.23
CA LEU A 73 -15.53 -4.64 -9.32
C LEU A 73 -16.70 -4.78 -10.28
N PRO A 74 -17.19 -3.66 -10.87
CA PRO A 74 -18.14 -3.71 -11.99
C PRO A 74 -17.62 -4.59 -13.13
N GLU A 75 -18.52 -5.31 -13.79
CA GLU A 75 -18.15 -6.24 -14.86
C GLU A 75 -17.34 -5.57 -15.98
N SER A 76 -17.72 -4.35 -16.36
CA SER A 76 -17.01 -3.55 -17.37
C SER A 76 -15.55 -3.30 -16.98
N LEU A 77 -15.28 -3.01 -15.70
CA LEU A 77 -13.93 -2.80 -15.20
C LEU A 77 -13.14 -4.11 -15.14
N ARG A 78 -13.77 -5.21 -14.69
CA ARG A 78 -13.15 -6.54 -14.74
C ARG A 78 -12.79 -6.95 -16.17
N ALA A 79 -13.67 -6.69 -17.12
CA ALA A 79 -13.41 -6.95 -18.53
C ALA A 79 -12.23 -6.12 -19.06
N SER A 80 -12.12 -4.85 -18.65
CA SER A 80 -10.99 -3.98 -19.01
C SER A 80 -9.65 -4.46 -18.42
N LEU A 81 -9.66 -5.18 -17.30
CA LEU A 81 -8.48 -5.78 -16.69
C LEU A 81 -8.20 -7.21 -17.19
N LYS A 82 -8.89 -7.67 -18.24
CA LYS A 82 -8.65 -8.99 -18.82
C LYS A 82 -7.20 -9.14 -19.24
N GLY A 83 -6.58 -10.25 -18.82
CA GLY A 83 -5.16 -10.54 -19.07
C GLY A 83 -4.23 -10.10 -17.93
N LYS A 84 -4.71 -9.25 -17.00
CA LYS A 84 -3.95 -8.93 -15.78
C LYS A 84 -4.10 -10.05 -14.74
N LYS A 85 -3.00 -10.46 -14.11
CA LYS A 85 -3.06 -11.35 -12.96
C LYS A 85 -3.64 -10.58 -11.77
N LEU A 86 -4.88 -10.90 -11.40
CA LEU A 86 -5.56 -10.30 -10.26
C LEU A 86 -5.42 -11.21 -9.03
N LEU A 87 -5.14 -10.59 -7.88
CA LEU A 87 -5.20 -11.19 -6.56
C LEU A 87 -6.45 -10.60 -5.89
N ASP A 88 -7.50 -11.41 -5.79
CA ASP A 88 -8.77 -10.96 -5.22
C ASP A 88 -8.69 -10.89 -3.70
N PHE A 89 -8.86 -9.71 -3.14
CA PHE A 89 -8.95 -9.47 -1.71
C PHE A 89 -10.07 -8.46 -1.45
N GLY A 90 -11.14 -8.90 -0.81
CA GLY A 90 -12.34 -8.10 -0.62
C GLY A 90 -12.12 -6.88 0.28
N ILE A 91 -12.94 -5.85 0.12
CA ILE A 91 -12.91 -4.64 0.94
C ILE A 91 -14.32 -4.22 1.34
N SER A 92 -14.50 -3.85 2.61
CA SER A 92 -15.67 -3.13 3.11
C SER A 92 -15.22 -1.87 3.81
N ILE A 93 -16.05 -0.83 3.81
CA ILE A 93 -15.76 0.43 4.49
C ILE A 93 -16.71 0.58 5.66
N GLU A 94 -16.13 0.71 6.86
CA GLU A 94 -16.87 0.95 8.10
C GLU A 94 -16.06 1.90 8.98
N SER A 95 -16.68 3.01 9.40
CA SER A 95 -16.00 4.03 10.21
C SER A 95 -15.35 3.43 11.45
N ASP A 96 -14.17 3.91 11.76
CA ASP A 96 -13.38 3.55 12.95
C ASP A 96 -13.03 2.05 13.09
N THR A 97 -13.22 1.27 12.00
CA THR A 97 -12.93 -0.15 11.99
C THR A 97 -11.69 -0.43 11.12
N PHE A 98 -10.73 -1.18 11.67
CA PHE A 98 -9.64 -1.80 10.92
C PHE A 98 -9.57 -3.27 11.28
N SER A 99 -10.04 -4.14 10.41
CA SER A 99 -9.98 -5.59 10.58
C SER A 99 -9.70 -6.29 9.25
N PHE A 100 -9.24 -7.52 9.33
CA PHE A 100 -8.90 -8.33 8.16
C PHE A 100 -8.99 -9.82 8.49
N ASN A 101 -9.16 -10.61 7.45
CA ASN A 101 -9.00 -12.07 7.48
C ASN A 101 -8.27 -12.53 6.20
N ASP A 102 -8.32 -13.81 5.88
CA ASP A 102 -7.58 -14.37 4.75
C ASP A 102 -8.13 -13.93 3.37
N THR A 103 -9.34 -13.41 3.29
CA THR A 103 -10.03 -13.11 2.02
C THR A 103 -10.48 -11.67 1.84
N HIS A 104 -10.61 -10.92 2.92
CA HIS A 104 -11.10 -9.54 2.87
C HIS A 104 -10.69 -8.71 4.08
N CYS A 105 -10.93 -7.40 3.99
CA CYS A 105 -10.74 -6.45 5.07
C CYS A 105 -11.94 -5.51 5.24
N ILE A 106 -12.07 -4.96 6.47
CA ILE A 106 -12.99 -3.86 6.79
C ILE A 106 -12.11 -2.69 7.22
N LEU A 107 -12.25 -1.56 6.55
CA LEU A 107 -11.34 -0.42 6.68
C LEU A 107 -12.11 0.86 7.02
N PRO A 108 -11.49 1.82 7.74
CA PRO A 108 -12.15 3.08 8.10
C PRO A 108 -12.36 4.02 6.91
N SER A 109 -11.63 3.79 5.81
CA SER A 109 -11.74 4.59 4.59
C SER A 109 -11.21 3.80 3.38
N SER A 110 -11.48 4.30 2.18
CA SER A 110 -11.04 3.69 0.92
C SER A 110 -9.59 4.01 0.52
N LEU A 111 -8.77 4.49 1.45
CA LEU A 111 -7.35 4.77 1.19
C LEU A 111 -6.60 3.49 0.79
N VAL A 112 -5.91 3.54 -0.33
CA VAL A 112 -5.16 2.38 -0.84
C VAL A 112 -4.08 1.89 0.12
N ILE A 113 -3.50 2.78 0.95
CA ILE A 113 -2.56 2.38 2.00
C ILE A 113 -3.23 1.49 3.04
N ALA A 114 -4.47 1.80 3.47
CA ALA A 114 -5.21 0.96 4.41
C ALA A 114 -5.39 -0.46 3.85
N TYR A 115 -5.72 -0.55 2.57
CA TYR A 115 -5.86 -1.80 1.86
C TYR A 115 -4.55 -2.60 1.78
N ALA A 116 -3.43 -1.94 1.45
CA ALA A 116 -2.11 -2.57 1.43
C ALA A 116 -1.65 -3.05 2.82
N LEU A 117 -1.96 -2.29 3.89
CA LEU A 117 -1.69 -2.71 5.27
C LEU A 117 -2.49 -3.97 5.63
N ALA A 118 -3.76 -4.03 5.24
CA ALA A 118 -4.61 -5.20 5.47
C ALA A 118 -4.12 -6.43 4.71
N ILE A 119 -3.70 -6.26 3.44
CA ILE A 119 -3.08 -7.34 2.64
C ILE A 119 -1.81 -7.86 3.33
N ALA A 120 -0.92 -6.97 3.77
CA ALA A 120 0.31 -7.37 4.44
C ALA A 120 0.04 -8.07 5.77
N ALA A 121 -0.94 -7.60 6.54
CA ALA A 121 -1.35 -8.21 7.80
C ALA A 121 -2.00 -9.59 7.59
N SER A 122 -2.90 -9.72 6.62
CA SER A 122 -3.51 -10.99 6.19
C SER A 122 -2.43 -12.00 5.74
N GLY A 123 -1.42 -11.51 5.01
CA GLY A 123 -0.25 -12.28 4.61
C GLY A 123 0.73 -12.61 5.75
N LYS A 124 0.37 -12.33 7.01
CA LYS A 124 1.16 -12.62 8.22
C LYS A 124 2.56 -12.00 8.21
N ALA A 125 2.68 -10.78 7.68
CA ALA A 125 3.93 -10.03 7.76
C ALA A 125 4.37 -9.88 9.23
N SER A 126 5.64 -10.10 9.53
CA SER A 126 6.18 -9.92 10.88
C SER A 126 6.28 -8.43 11.26
N ARG A 127 6.54 -7.57 10.28
CA ARG A 127 6.54 -6.11 10.37
C ARG A 127 6.25 -5.50 9.01
N ILE A 128 5.81 -4.24 8.99
CA ILE A 128 5.59 -3.49 7.76
C ILE A 128 6.48 -2.26 7.76
N LEU A 129 7.34 -2.14 6.75
CA LEU A 129 8.14 -0.95 6.50
C LEU A 129 7.41 -0.05 5.52
N LEU A 130 7.45 1.25 5.75
CA LEU A 130 6.81 2.27 4.90
C LEU A 130 7.87 3.21 4.31
N ALA A 131 7.83 3.42 3.00
CA ALA A 131 8.65 4.39 2.30
C ALA A 131 7.79 5.28 1.39
N GLY A 132 8.07 6.59 1.36
CA GLY A 132 7.30 7.54 0.54
C GLY A 132 5.94 7.91 1.12
N PHE A 133 5.85 7.97 2.45
CA PHE A 133 4.68 8.45 3.18
C PHE A 133 5.01 9.75 3.93
N ASP A 134 5.46 10.75 3.18
CA ASP A 134 5.98 12.03 3.72
C ASP A 134 4.92 12.84 4.45
N GLY A 135 3.67 12.67 4.09
CA GLY A 135 2.53 13.43 4.58
C GLY A 135 2.07 14.50 3.60
N TYR A 136 0.82 14.88 3.74
CA TYR A 136 0.23 16.01 3.01
C TYR A 136 0.48 17.32 3.76
N SER A 137 0.14 18.48 3.15
CA SER A 137 0.16 19.76 3.86
C SER A 137 -0.84 19.75 5.03
N ALA A 138 -0.60 20.60 6.03
CA ALA A 138 -1.45 20.63 7.24
C ALA A 138 -2.92 20.90 6.94
N ASP A 139 -3.21 21.71 5.90
CA ASP A 139 -4.56 22.08 5.48
C ASP A 139 -5.22 21.06 4.54
N ASP A 140 -4.52 20.00 4.16
CA ASP A 140 -5.07 18.96 3.30
C ASP A 140 -5.94 17.99 4.13
N PRO A 141 -7.23 17.80 3.80
CA PRO A 141 -8.12 16.91 4.54
C PRO A 141 -7.62 15.47 4.63
N ARG A 142 -6.81 15.03 3.65
CA ARG A 142 -6.18 13.71 3.66
C ARG A 142 -5.20 13.51 4.83
N THR A 143 -4.65 14.59 5.39
CA THR A 143 -3.79 14.50 6.58
C THR A 143 -4.55 13.91 7.75
N SER A 144 -5.75 14.44 8.04
CA SER A 144 -6.61 13.94 9.11
C SER A 144 -7.07 12.50 8.86
N GLU A 145 -7.37 12.16 7.62
CA GLU A 145 -7.80 10.81 7.23
C GLU A 145 -6.66 9.78 7.44
N MET A 146 -5.44 10.12 7.04
CA MET A 146 -4.25 9.29 7.25
C MET A 146 -3.90 9.14 8.73
N ASP A 147 -4.00 10.21 9.53
CA ASP A 147 -3.76 10.16 10.97
C ASP A 147 -4.78 9.26 11.69
N LYS A 148 -6.05 9.32 11.29
CA LYS A 148 -7.09 8.42 11.80
C LYS A 148 -6.79 6.97 11.43
N LEU A 149 -6.42 6.73 10.18
CA LEU A 149 -6.05 5.40 9.71
C LEU A 149 -4.91 4.80 10.53
N PHE A 150 -3.77 5.50 10.62
CA PHE A 150 -2.61 4.96 11.33
C PHE A 150 -2.87 4.76 12.82
N ARG A 151 -3.67 5.64 13.45
CA ARG A 151 -4.10 5.47 14.85
C ARG A 151 -4.98 4.22 15.00
N GLY A 152 -6.00 4.07 14.16
CA GLY A 152 -6.89 2.90 14.18
C GLY A 152 -6.12 1.61 13.93
N TYR A 153 -5.19 1.61 12.97
CA TYR A 153 -4.32 0.47 12.72
C TYR A 153 -3.50 0.09 13.97
N GLN A 154 -2.82 1.06 14.60
CA GLN A 154 -1.98 0.81 15.78
C GLN A 154 -2.77 0.32 17.00
N GLN A 155 -4.06 0.61 17.08
CA GLN A 155 -4.97 0.15 18.12
C GLN A 155 -5.59 -1.22 17.84
N SER A 156 -5.49 -1.70 16.61
CA SER A 156 -6.07 -2.98 16.20
C SER A 156 -5.22 -4.14 16.71
N GLN A 157 -5.87 -5.23 17.07
CA GLN A 157 -5.18 -6.44 17.53
C GLN A 157 -4.65 -7.27 16.37
N GLY A 158 -3.51 -7.93 16.58
CA GLY A 158 -2.94 -8.85 15.62
C GLY A 158 -2.32 -8.21 14.37
N VAL A 159 -2.19 -6.87 14.36
CA VAL A 159 -1.53 -6.17 13.26
C VAL A 159 -0.01 -6.16 13.40
N PRO A 160 0.73 -6.28 12.29
CA PRO A 160 2.18 -6.11 12.28
C PRO A 160 2.59 -4.70 12.72
N SER A 161 3.76 -4.56 13.35
CA SER A 161 4.31 -3.25 13.66
C SER A 161 4.61 -2.44 12.39
N LEU A 162 4.35 -1.12 12.44
CA LEU A 162 4.68 -0.18 11.38
C LEU A 162 5.98 0.57 11.71
N LEU A 163 6.86 0.70 10.71
CA LEU A 163 8.09 1.47 10.81
C LEU A 163 8.28 2.28 9.51
N ALA A 164 8.26 3.59 9.60
CA ALA A 164 8.62 4.44 8.47
C ALA A 164 10.15 4.45 8.32
N ILE A 165 10.65 4.13 7.13
CA ILE A 165 12.10 4.10 6.83
C ILE A 165 12.55 5.25 5.94
N THR A 166 11.63 6.13 5.55
CA THR A 166 11.90 7.44 4.95
C THR A 166 11.16 8.52 5.75
N HIS A 167 11.41 9.79 5.43
CA HIS A 167 10.75 10.90 6.11
C HIS A 167 9.23 10.72 6.16
N THR A 168 8.63 11.03 7.33
CA THR A 168 7.17 11.07 7.51
C THR A 168 6.77 12.13 8.53
N ARG A 169 5.63 12.78 8.30
CA ARG A 169 4.97 13.69 9.27
C ARG A 169 3.95 12.99 10.15
N TYR A 170 3.60 11.74 9.80
CA TYR A 170 2.64 10.96 10.57
C TYR A 170 3.24 10.45 11.88
N LYS A 171 2.41 10.25 12.89
CA LYS A 171 2.81 9.74 14.22
C LYS A 171 3.10 8.24 14.16
N LEU A 172 4.18 7.88 13.49
CA LEU A 172 4.70 6.53 13.36
C LEU A 172 6.09 6.41 13.97
N GLN A 173 6.44 5.20 14.37
CA GLN A 173 7.87 4.91 14.59
C GLN A 173 8.61 5.12 13.28
N SER A 174 9.75 5.78 13.35
CA SER A 174 10.54 6.09 12.16
C SER A 174 12.03 5.86 12.38
N THR A 175 12.68 5.48 11.32
CA THR A 175 14.14 5.35 11.23
C THR A 175 14.58 5.74 9.82
N SER A 176 15.87 5.67 9.56
CA SER A 176 16.39 5.88 8.21
C SER A 176 16.53 4.55 7.47
N VAL A 177 16.27 4.55 6.17
CA VAL A 177 16.55 3.38 5.31
C VAL A 177 18.01 2.93 5.44
N TYR A 178 18.94 3.86 5.67
CA TYR A 178 20.37 3.56 5.86
C TYR A 178 20.68 2.81 7.16
N SER A 179 19.78 2.81 8.14
CA SER A 179 19.97 2.07 9.39
C SER A 179 19.41 0.64 9.34
N VAL A 180 18.76 0.29 8.26
CA VAL A 180 18.19 -1.05 8.03
C VAL A 180 18.85 -1.79 6.84
N LEU A 181 19.81 -1.12 6.18
CA LEU A 181 20.69 -1.72 5.18
C LEU A 181 21.63 -2.71 5.85
#